data_09ed70d15de3880e3e03fa8e12ef6949
#
_entry.id   09ed70d15de3880e3e03fa8e12ef6949
#
_cell.length_a   1.000
_cell.length_b   1.000
_cell.length_c   1.000
_cell.angle_alpha   90.00
_cell.angle_beta   90.00
_cell.angle_gamma   90.00
#
_symmetry.space_group_name_H-M   'P 1'
#
loop_
_entity.id
_entity.type
_entity.pdbx_description
1 polymer ?
#
loop_
_entity_poly.entity_id
_entity_poly.type
_entity_poly.pdbx_seq_one_letter_code
_entity_poly.pdbx_strand_id
1 'polypeptide(L)'
;MTTLTASPVAARENRVLADRLGGTIVREIALVAAGTIAMIVLARISIPLPFTPVPVSLGTLGALSVGTTLGARRGLASVATYVILGIAGAPVFTGTNVGWAFPSFGYILGYLLVAAIAGLAAQRGADRRIVTMAPTAVVSLFSVYILGLAWMIPFAHMTIEQGLMKGFVPFIIGDLVKAAVATGVFPVLRSIFR
;
A
#
# COMPACT_ATOMS: atom_id res chain seq x y z
N MET A 1 43.36 -13.51 2.77
CA MET A 1 41.87 -13.51 2.62
C MET A 1 41.30 -12.63 3.71
N THR A 2 41.02 -11.37 3.40
CA THR A 2 40.48 -10.38 4.36
C THR A 2 38.98 -10.47 4.30
N THR A 3 38.34 -11.09 5.27
CA THR A 3 36.89 -11.10 5.43
C THR A 3 36.47 -9.70 5.85
N LEU A 4 35.87 -8.93 4.93
CA LEU A 4 35.17 -7.69 5.23
C LEU A 4 33.92 -8.05 6.05
N THR A 5 34.04 -8.05 7.37
CA THR A 5 32.88 -8.09 8.26
C THR A 5 32.16 -6.77 8.12
N ALA A 6 30.97 -6.81 7.52
CA ALA A 6 30.10 -5.63 7.44
C ALA A 6 29.90 -5.06 8.84
N SER A 7 30.18 -3.76 9.00
CA SER A 7 30.05 -3.06 10.26
C SER A 7 28.63 -3.21 10.82
N PRO A 8 28.43 -3.58 12.10
CA PRO A 8 27.11 -3.71 12.71
C PRO A 8 26.30 -2.40 12.70
N VAL A 9 26.94 -1.27 12.49
CA VAL A 9 26.29 0.05 12.35
C VAL A 9 25.52 0.15 11.02
N ALA A 10 26.07 -0.35 9.91
CA ALA A 10 25.41 -0.34 8.60
C ALA A 10 24.15 -1.23 8.57
N ALA A 11 24.14 -2.33 9.34
CA ALA A 11 22.97 -3.22 9.45
C ALA A 11 21.80 -2.58 10.23
N ARG A 12 22.06 -1.61 11.11
CA ARG A 12 21.03 -0.87 11.86
C ARG A 12 20.35 0.22 11.04
N GLU A 13 21.04 0.77 10.02
CA GLU A 13 20.52 1.90 9.24
C GLU A 13 19.38 1.53 8.27
N ASN A 14 19.29 0.29 7.84
CA ASN A 14 18.32 -0.16 6.82
C ASN A 14 17.02 -0.78 7.39
N ARG A 15 16.70 -0.55 8.66
CA ARG A 15 15.51 -1.11 9.29
C ARG A 15 14.29 -0.20 9.13
N VAL A 16 13.13 -0.80 8.86
CA VAL A 16 11.84 -0.11 8.94
C VAL A 16 11.45 0.20 10.39
N LEU A 17 10.46 1.09 10.58
CA LEU A 17 10.02 1.48 11.93
C LEU A 17 9.67 0.28 12.81
N ALA A 18 9.00 -0.73 12.26
CA ALA A 18 8.60 -1.94 12.98
C ALA A 18 9.78 -2.79 13.50
N ASP A 19 10.97 -2.74 12.89
CA ASP A 19 12.12 -3.54 13.32
C ASP A 19 12.73 -3.08 14.64
N ARG A 20 12.33 -1.91 15.13
CA ARG A 20 12.81 -1.39 16.42
C ARG A 20 12.21 -2.10 17.64
N LEU A 21 11.11 -2.78 17.42
CA LEU A 21 10.36 -3.43 18.50
C LEU A 21 10.86 -4.86 18.84
N GLY A 22 12.06 -5.36 18.66
CA GLY A 22 12.61 -6.71 18.98
C GLY A 22 11.75 -7.93 18.55
N GLY A 23 12.27 -9.10 18.29
CA GLY A 23 11.53 -10.10 17.52
C GLY A 23 11.10 -11.39 18.23
N THR A 24 9.82 -11.58 18.53
CA THR A 24 9.20 -12.88 18.77
C THR A 24 8.17 -13.18 17.69
N ILE A 25 7.83 -14.45 17.46
CA ILE A 25 6.78 -14.85 16.49
C ILE A 25 5.45 -14.16 16.82
N VAL A 26 5.09 -14.08 18.09
CA VAL A 26 3.86 -13.41 18.56
C VAL A 26 3.83 -11.96 18.08
N ARG A 27 4.95 -11.26 18.17
CA ARG A 27 5.05 -9.89 17.70
C ARG A 27 4.95 -9.76 16.18
N GLU A 28 5.55 -10.67 15.41
CA GLU A 28 5.40 -10.68 13.95
C GLU A 28 3.92 -10.81 13.55
N ILE A 29 3.21 -11.73 14.20
CA ILE A 29 1.76 -11.92 13.99
C ILE A 29 1.00 -10.65 14.39
N ALA A 30 1.31 -10.05 15.54
CA ALA A 30 0.66 -8.83 16.01
C ALA A 30 0.87 -7.64 15.05
N LEU A 31 2.08 -7.49 14.49
CA LEU A 31 2.39 -6.45 13.49
C LEU A 31 1.61 -6.67 12.19
N VAL A 32 1.52 -7.90 11.69
CA VAL A 32 0.74 -8.22 10.50
C VAL A 32 -0.75 -7.98 10.77
N ALA A 33 -1.27 -8.39 11.91
CA ALA A 33 -2.67 -8.14 12.31
C ALA A 33 -2.96 -6.63 12.40
N ALA A 34 -2.09 -5.86 13.05
CA ALA A 34 -2.22 -4.40 13.13
C ALA A 34 -2.20 -3.74 11.75
N GLY A 35 -1.29 -4.18 10.86
CA GLY A 35 -1.25 -3.71 9.48
C GLY A 35 -2.52 -4.06 8.70
N THR A 36 -3.07 -5.26 8.90
CA THR A 36 -4.34 -5.69 8.29
C THR A 36 -5.50 -4.82 8.78
N ILE A 37 -5.58 -4.55 10.09
CA ILE A 37 -6.61 -3.67 10.66
C ILE A 37 -6.48 -2.25 10.11
N ALA A 38 -5.28 -1.70 10.06
CA ALA A 38 -5.03 -0.38 9.47
C ALA A 38 -5.47 -0.33 8.00
N MET A 39 -5.19 -1.41 7.23
CA MET A 39 -5.61 -1.54 5.84
C MET A 39 -7.15 -1.53 5.72
N ILE A 40 -7.84 -2.31 6.57
CA ILE A 40 -9.32 -2.37 6.60
C ILE A 40 -9.90 -0.98 6.89
N VAL A 41 -9.42 -0.33 7.96
CA VAL A 41 -9.92 0.99 8.37
C VAL A 41 -9.77 2.01 7.25
N LEU A 42 -8.56 2.12 6.66
CA LEU A 42 -8.29 3.08 5.60
C LEU A 42 -9.05 2.76 4.31
N ALA A 43 -9.17 1.49 3.93
CA ALA A 43 -9.92 1.10 2.75
C ALA A 43 -11.43 1.39 2.88
N ARG A 44 -11.99 1.35 4.09
CA ARG A 44 -13.40 1.67 4.36
C ARG A 44 -13.70 3.17 4.25
N ILE A 45 -12.71 4.04 4.41
CA ILE A 45 -12.86 5.48 4.19
C ILE A 45 -12.86 5.73 2.69
N SER A 46 -14.05 5.93 2.14
CA SER A 46 -14.23 6.03 0.69
C SER A 46 -15.41 6.92 0.30
N ILE A 47 -15.30 7.48 -0.89
CA ILE A 47 -16.32 8.31 -1.52
C ILE A 47 -16.71 7.64 -2.83
N PRO A 48 -17.96 7.16 -2.99
CA PRO A 48 -18.44 6.63 -4.25
C PRO A 48 -18.58 7.77 -5.27
N LEU A 49 -18.23 7.50 -6.51
CA LEU A 49 -18.38 8.45 -7.61
C LEU A 49 -19.46 7.94 -8.57
N PRO A 50 -20.43 8.77 -9.01
CA PRO A 50 -21.56 8.31 -9.80
C PRO A 50 -21.21 7.91 -11.23
N PHE A 51 -20.05 8.31 -11.74
CA PHE A 51 -19.64 8.11 -13.14
C PHE A 51 -18.59 7.00 -13.31
N THR A 52 -18.16 6.35 -12.22
CA THR A 52 -17.17 5.27 -12.26
C THR A 52 -17.54 4.16 -11.27
N PRO A 53 -17.28 2.88 -11.63
CA PRO A 53 -17.52 1.77 -10.70
C PRO A 53 -16.46 1.65 -9.59
N VAL A 54 -15.44 2.50 -9.60
CA VAL A 54 -14.35 2.49 -8.63
C VAL A 54 -14.54 3.67 -7.67
N PRO A 55 -14.70 3.45 -6.36
CA PRO A 55 -14.76 4.54 -5.39
C PRO A 55 -13.37 5.15 -5.14
N VAL A 56 -13.31 6.43 -4.85
CA VAL A 56 -12.11 7.04 -4.27
C VAL A 56 -12.00 6.57 -2.83
N SER A 57 -10.91 5.90 -2.46
CA SER A 57 -10.69 5.42 -1.09
C SER A 57 -9.30 5.76 -0.58
N LEU A 58 -9.11 5.65 0.73
CA LEU A 58 -7.79 5.71 1.34
C LEU A 58 -7.04 4.36 1.30
N GLY A 59 -7.58 3.34 0.61
CA GLY A 59 -6.96 2.01 0.52
C GLY A 59 -5.54 2.03 -0.06
N THR A 60 -5.29 2.81 -1.12
CA THR A 60 -3.95 2.98 -1.69
C THR A 60 -2.97 3.62 -0.70
N LEU A 61 -3.41 4.64 0.06
CA LEU A 61 -2.62 5.25 1.13
C LEU A 61 -2.39 4.26 2.26
N GLY A 62 -3.38 3.42 2.58
CA GLY A 62 -3.27 2.33 3.55
C GLY A 62 -2.17 1.34 3.17
N ALA A 63 -2.18 0.84 1.94
CA ALA A 63 -1.18 -0.09 1.43
C ALA A 63 0.23 0.54 1.42
N LEU A 64 0.34 1.81 0.99
CA LEU A 64 1.59 2.58 1.05
C LEU A 64 2.09 2.68 2.50
N SER A 65 1.22 3.05 3.43
CA SER A 65 1.56 3.24 4.85
C SER A 65 2.00 1.93 5.51
N VAL A 66 1.26 0.85 5.29
CA VAL A 66 1.57 -0.47 5.83
C VAL A 66 2.90 -0.99 5.25
N GLY A 67 3.11 -0.85 3.94
CA GLY A 67 4.38 -1.20 3.29
C GLY A 67 5.56 -0.42 3.85
N THR A 68 5.44 0.91 3.94
CA THR A 68 6.51 1.79 4.42
C THR A 68 6.88 1.53 5.88
N THR A 69 5.89 1.32 6.76
CA THR A 69 6.11 1.14 8.20
C THR A 69 6.56 -0.25 8.60
N LEU A 70 5.98 -1.29 7.97
CA LEU A 70 6.23 -2.69 8.31
C LEU A 70 7.32 -3.34 7.45
N GLY A 71 7.67 -2.73 6.31
CA GLY A 71 8.55 -3.30 5.31
C GLY A 71 7.82 -4.26 4.36
N ALA A 72 8.51 -4.70 3.30
CA ALA A 72 7.89 -5.47 2.22
C ALA A 72 7.24 -6.78 2.69
N ARG A 73 7.94 -7.58 3.51
CA ARG A 73 7.42 -8.91 3.93
C ARG A 73 6.14 -8.80 4.77
N ARG A 74 6.19 -8.01 5.86
CA ARG A 74 5.04 -7.83 6.76
C ARG A 74 3.94 -7.03 6.09
N GLY A 75 4.29 -6.01 5.31
CA GLY A 75 3.35 -5.21 4.53
C GLY A 75 2.58 -6.05 3.52
N LEU A 76 3.27 -6.90 2.74
CA LEU A 76 2.63 -7.86 1.84
C LEU A 76 1.74 -8.85 2.59
N ALA A 77 2.21 -9.41 3.71
CA ALA A 77 1.41 -10.32 4.52
C ALA A 77 0.14 -9.65 5.05
N SER A 78 0.22 -8.40 5.52
CA SER A 78 -0.93 -7.63 5.99
C SER A 78 -1.96 -7.38 4.89
N VAL A 79 -1.50 -6.93 3.71
CA VAL A 79 -2.40 -6.66 2.57
C VAL A 79 -2.95 -7.96 2.00
N ALA A 80 -2.16 -9.04 1.93
CA ALA A 80 -2.63 -10.36 1.50
C ALA A 80 -3.71 -10.89 2.44
N THR A 81 -3.53 -10.75 3.75
CA THR A 81 -4.55 -11.13 4.75
C THR A 81 -5.83 -10.33 4.55
N TYR A 82 -5.74 -9.01 4.32
CA TYR A 82 -6.90 -8.16 3.99
C TYR A 82 -7.64 -8.67 2.75
N VAL A 83 -6.91 -9.01 1.67
CA VAL A 83 -7.48 -9.53 0.41
C VAL A 83 -8.16 -10.88 0.65
N ILE A 84 -7.49 -11.80 1.36
CA ILE A 84 -8.03 -13.14 1.66
C ILE A 84 -9.31 -13.05 2.49
N LEU A 85 -9.34 -12.21 3.53
CA LEU A 85 -10.52 -11.99 4.34
C LEU A 85 -11.71 -11.50 3.51
N GLY A 86 -11.49 -10.53 2.61
CA GLY A 86 -12.55 -10.02 1.75
C GLY A 86 -13.03 -11.03 0.72
N ILE A 87 -12.13 -11.84 0.12
CA ILE A 87 -12.50 -12.94 -0.77
C ILE A 87 -13.32 -13.99 -0.03
N ALA A 88 -12.98 -14.29 1.23
CA ALA A 88 -13.70 -15.22 2.09
C ALA A 88 -15.08 -14.71 2.55
N GLY A 89 -15.48 -13.50 2.13
CA GLY A 89 -16.80 -12.94 2.42
C GLY A 89 -16.83 -12.00 3.63
N ALA A 90 -15.70 -11.72 4.29
CA ALA A 90 -15.68 -10.73 5.35
C ALA A 90 -15.92 -9.31 4.75
N PRO A 91 -16.76 -8.46 5.39
CA PRO A 91 -17.08 -7.12 4.89
C PRO A 91 -15.94 -6.12 5.17
N VAL A 92 -14.76 -6.41 4.66
CA VAL A 92 -13.54 -5.60 4.86
C VAL A 92 -13.26 -4.64 3.70
N PHE A 93 -13.83 -4.90 2.53
CA PHE A 93 -13.67 -4.04 1.35
C PHE A 93 -14.54 -2.78 1.42
N THR A 94 -14.31 -1.88 0.50
CA THR A 94 -15.06 -0.62 0.36
C THR A 94 -16.53 -0.89 0.05
N GLY A 95 -17.42 -0.17 0.69
CA GLY A 95 -18.88 -0.33 0.51
C GLY A 95 -19.37 -1.67 1.01
N THR A 96 -20.18 -2.37 0.22
CA THR A 96 -20.75 -3.69 0.50
C THR A 96 -20.04 -4.82 -0.26
N ASN A 97 -18.94 -4.52 -0.95
CA ASN A 97 -18.23 -5.49 -1.76
C ASN A 97 -17.61 -6.59 -0.90
N VAL A 98 -17.84 -7.83 -1.31
CA VAL A 98 -17.24 -9.07 -0.77
C VAL A 98 -16.90 -10.01 -1.93
N GLY A 99 -15.99 -10.94 -1.70
CA GLY A 99 -15.53 -11.83 -2.76
C GLY A 99 -14.61 -11.13 -3.76
N TRP A 100 -14.69 -11.54 -5.01
CA TRP A 100 -13.82 -11.04 -6.08
C TRP A 100 -14.59 -10.55 -7.33
N ALA A 101 -15.87 -10.82 -7.42
CA ALA A 101 -16.68 -10.62 -8.63
C ALA A 101 -17.24 -9.19 -8.71
N PHE A 102 -16.36 -8.16 -8.72
CA PHE A 102 -16.76 -6.77 -8.92
C PHE A 102 -15.65 -5.96 -9.64
N PRO A 103 -16.00 -4.85 -10.32
CA PRO A 103 -15.08 -4.14 -11.22
C PRO A 103 -13.81 -3.61 -10.56
N SER A 104 -13.87 -3.15 -9.32
CA SER A 104 -12.73 -2.56 -8.62
C SER A 104 -11.81 -3.58 -7.91
N PHE A 105 -12.06 -4.88 -8.02
CA PHE A 105 -11.24 -5.90 -7.35
C PHE A 105 -9.77 -5.88 -7.78
N GLY A 106 -9.49 -5.58 -9.04
CA GLY A 106 -8.11 -5.46 -9.52
C GLY A 106 -7.29 -4.39 -8.78
N TYR A 107 -7.92 -3.30 -8.34
CA TYR A 107 -7.25 -2.28 -7.52
C TYR A 107 -6.91 -2.81 -6.14
N ILE A 108 -7.75 -3.67 -5.58
CA ILE A 108 -7.49 -4.36 -4.31
C ILE A 108 -6.27 -5.29 -4.44
N LEU A 109 -6.16 -6.02 -5.55
CA LEU A 109 -4.94 -6.77 -5.88
C LEU A 109 -3.74 -5.85 -6.07
N GLY A 110 -3.94 -4.69 -6.67
CA GLY A 110 -2.92 -3.66 -6.85
C GLY A 110 -2.33 -3.14 -5.54
N TYR A 111 -3.05 -3.20 -4.43
CA TYR A 111 -2.53 -2.82 -3.10
C TYR A 111 -1.32 -3.68 -2.70
N LEU A 112 -1.22 -4.92 -3.18
CA LEU A 112 -0.04 -5.77 -2.97
C LEU A 112 1.21 -5.16 -3.62
N LEU A 113 1.08 -4.64 -4.85
CA LEU A 113 2.18 -3.95 -5.55
C LEU A 113 2.58 -2.68 -4.80
N VAL A 114 1.59 -1.88 -4.38
CA VAL A 114 1.83 -0.65 -3.60
C VAL A 114 2.64 -0.96 -2.34
N ALA A 115 2.19 -1.94 -1.54
CA ALA A 115 2.85 -2.33 -0.30
C ALA A 115 4.26 -2.90 -0.54
N ALA A 116 4.44 -3.69 -1.60
CA ALA A 116 5.74 -4.26 -1.96
C ALA A 116 6.75 -3.18 -2.32
N ILE A 117 6.39 -2.28 -3.25
CA ILE A 117 7.28 -1.21 -3.73
C ILE A 117 7.63 -0.27 -2.58
N ALA A 118 6.61 0.21 -1.84
CA ALA A 118 6.81 1.10 -0.70
C ALA A 118 7.67 0.46 0.39
N GLY A 119 7.42 -0.81 0.71
CA GLY A 119 8.15 -1.55 1.72
C GLY A 119 9.61 -1.80 1.33
N LEU A 120 9.88 -2.18 0.09
CA LEU A 120 11.25 -2.36 -0.43
C LEU A 120 12.03 -1.04 -0.43
N ALA A 121 11.38 0.06 -0.83
CA ALA A 121 12.00 1.37 -0.84
C ALA A 121 12.29 1.87 0.59
N ALA A 122 11.36 1.68 1.54
CA ALA A 122 11.55 2.03 2.94
C ALA A 122 12.69 1.23 3.60
N GLN A 123 12.82 -0.07 3.28
CA GLN A 123 13.95 -0.89 3.72
C GLN A 123 15.30 -0.36 3.23
N ARG A 124 15.32 0.35 2.10
CA ARG A 124 16.49 1.06 1.57
C ARG A 124 16.61 2.51 2.09
N GLY A 125 15.73 2.93 2.99
CA GLY A 125 15.77 4.25 3.62
C GLY A 125 15.07 5.37 2.85
N ALA A 126 14.21 5.05 1.88
CA ALA A 126 13.48 6.05 1.10
C ALA A 126 12.53 6.90 1.97
N ASP A 127 12.06 6.37 3.10
CA ASP A 127 11.18 7.01 4.07
C ASP A 127 11.89 8.03 4.99
N ARG A 128 13.19 8.25 4.81
CA ARG A 128 14.00 9.13 5.68
C ARG A 128 14.06 10.58 5.20
N ARG A 129 13.87 10.82 3.90
CA ARG A 129 14.01 12.14 3.27
C ARG A 129 12.85 12.39 2.31
N ILE A 130 12.38 13.62 2.27
CA ILE A 130 11.31 14.06 1.35
C ILE A 130 11.67 13.73 -0.11
N VAL A 131 12.92 13.99 -0.51
CA VAL A 131 13.41 13.81 -1.90
C VAL A 131 13.33 12.34 -2.35
N THR A 132 13.51 11.38 -1.46
CA THR A 132 13.42 9.95 -1.76
C THR A 132 12.01 9.39 -1.54
N MET A 133 11.27 9.95 -0.59
CA MET A 133 9.90 9.53 -0.31
C MET A 133 8.92 9.96 -1.40
N ALA A 134 9.08 11.18 -1.97
CA ALA A 134 8.18 11.68 -3.00
C ALA A 134 8.08 10.75 -4.23
N PRO A 135 9.18 10.43 -4.94
CA PRO A 135 9.09 9.50 -6.07
C PRO A 135 8.64 8.10 -5.65
N THR A 136 9.02 7.63 -4.45
CA THR A 136 8.56 6.35 -3.92
C THR A 136 7.06 6.33 -3.76
N ALA A 137 6.46 7.35 -3.16
CA ALA A 137 5.02 7.45 -2.98
C ALA A 137 4.28 7.48 -4.33
N VAL A 138 4.75 8.30 -5.26
CA VAL A 138 4.15 8.38 -6.61
C VAL A 138 4.21 7.03 -7.31
N VAL A 139 5.40 6.42 -7.45
CA VAL A 139 5.56 5.15 -8.15
C VAL A 139 4.74 4.04 -7.48
N SER A 140 4.74 3.97 -6.14
CA SER A 140 3.95 2.98 -5.41
C SER A 140 2.46 3.17 -5.66
N LEU A 141 1.92 4.37 -5.49
CA LEU A 141 0.49 4.62 -5.67
C LEU A 141 0.04 4.36 -7.11
N PHE A 142 0.82 4.79 -8.08
CA PHE A 142 0.47 4.59 -9.49
C PHE A 142 0.58 3.13 -9.94
N SER A 143 1.34 2.29 -9.25
CA SER A 143 1.41 0.86 -9.55
C SER A 143 0.08 0.12 -9.38
N VAL A 144 -0.86 0.67 -8.60
CA VAL A 144 -2.20 0.11 -8.39
C VAL A 144 -2.98 -0.03 -9.70
N TYR A 145 -2.77 0.91 -10.63
CA TYR A 145 -3.50 0.94 -11.89
C TYR A 145 -3.13 -0.19 -12.83
N ILE A 146 -1.96 -0.81 -12.67
CA ILE A 146 -1.53 -1.94 -13.50
C ILE A 146 -2.54 -3.08 -13.37
N LEU A 147 -2.80 -3.54 -12.15
CA LEU A 147 -3.77 -4.60 -11.90
C LEU A 147 -5.21 -4.09 -11.91
N GLY A 148 -5.43 -2.84 -11.48
CA GLY A 148 -6.73 -2.21 -11.46
C GLY A 148 -7.38 -2.14 -12.83
N LEU A 149 -6.69 -1.58 -13.82
CA LEU A 149 -7.19 -1.46 -15.20
C LEU A 149 -7.20 -2.82 -15.92
N ALA A 150 -6.17 -3.65 -15.72
CA ALA A 150 -6.11 -4.99 -16.31
C ALA A 150 -7.30 -5.86 -15.89
N TRP A 151 -7.84 -5.66 -14.69
CA TRP A 151 -9.04 -6.34 -14.21
C TRP A 151 -10.33 -5.63 -14.65
N MET A 152 -10.44 -4.33 -14.42
CA MET A 152 -11.67 -3.57 -14.61
C MET A 152 -12.13 -3.54 -16.07
N ILE A 153 -11.19 -3.35 -17.00
CA ILE A 153 -11.50 -3.22 -18.43
C ILE A 153 -12.24 -4.45 -18.96
N PRO A 154 -11.68 -5.69 -18.85
CA PRO A 154 -12.39 -6.88 -19.34
C PRO A 154 -13.60 -7.22 -18.46
N PHE A 155 -13.55 -7.01 -17.15
CA PHE A 155 -14.65 -7.34 -16.25
C PHE A 155 -15.92 -6.51 -16.53
N ALA A 156 -15.75 -5.22 -16.84
CA ALA A 156 -16.87 -4.31 -17.12
C ALA A 156 -17.14 -4.14 -18.62
N HIS A 157 -16.54 -4.98 -19.49
CA HIS A 157 -16.68 -4.93 -20.95
C HIS A 157 -16.41 -3.53 -21.53
N MET A 158 -15.40 -2.83 -21.00
CA MET A 158 -15.04 -1.48 -21.43
C MET A 158 -13.99 -1.50 -22.54
N THR A 159 -13.96 -0.45 -23.36
CA THR A 159 -12.80 -0.14 -24.20
C THR A 159 -11.63 0.36 -23.32
N ILE A 160 -10.41 0.33 -23.85
CA ILE A 160 -9.23 0.86 -23.15
C ILE A 160 -9.43 2.34 -22.79
N GLU A 161 -9.97 3.13 -23.72
CA GLU A 161 -10.27 4.54 -23.50
C GLU A 161 -11.25 4.74 -22.34
N GLN A 162 -12.38 4.01 -22.34
CA GLN A 162 -13.37 4.05 -21.26
C GLN A 162 -12.76 3.64 -19.92
N GLY A 163 -11.91 2.62 -19.91
CA GLY A 163 -11.18 2.16 -18.74
C GLY A 163 -10.26 3.25 -18.16
N LEU A 164 -9.49 3.92 -19.02
CA LEU A 164 -8.64 5.02 -18.61
C LEU A 164 -9.44 6.21 -18.09
N MET A 165 -10.51 6.62 -18.79
CA MET A 165 -11.33 7.75 -18.40
C MET A 165 -12.11 7.52 -17.11
N LYS A 166 -12.47 6.28 -16.79
CA LYS A 166 -13.26 5.93 -15.59
C LYS A 166 -12.39 5.36 -14.45
N GLY A 167 -11.27 4.69 -14.76
CA GLY A 167 -10.46 3.97 -13.78
C GLY A 167 -9.13 4.63 -13.43
N PHE A 168 -8.68 5.65 -14.19
CA PHE A 168 -7.39 6.30 -13.99
C PHE A 168 -7.54 7.81 -13.80
N VAL A 169 -8.08 8.51 -14.81
CA VAL A 169 -8.12 9.98 -14.84
C VAL A 169 -8.72 10.61 -13.58
N PRO A 170 -9.88 10.17 -13.06
CA PRO A 170 -10.51 10.78 -11.89
C PRO A 170 -9.69 10.66 -10.60
N PHE A 171 -8.78 9.69 -10.55
CA PHE A 171 -8.03 9.37 -9.33
C PHE A 171 -6.66 10.05 -9.25
N ILE A 172 -6.14 10.58 -10.37
CA ILE A 172 -4.80 11.19 -10.45
C ILE A 172 -4.60 12.26 -9.37
N ILE A 173 -5.54 13.21 -9.27
CA ILE A 173 -5.44 14.32 -8.31
C ILE A 173 -5.46 13.77 -6.88
N GLY A 174 -6.38 12.85 -6.58
CA GLY A 174 -6.49 12.23 -5.26
C GLY A 174 -5.23 11.47 -4.87
N ASP A 175 -4.62 10.72 -5.79
CA ASP A 175 -3.40 9.97 -5.53
C ASP A 175 -2.16 10.88 -5.42
N LEU A 176 -2.11 11.99 -6.16
CA LEU A 176 -1.06 13.00 -5.96
C LEU A 176 -1.16 13.65 -4.58
N VAL A 177 -2.38 13.95 -4.10
CA VAL A 177 -2.58 14.46 -2.73
C VAL A 177 -2.13 13.42 -1.70
N LYS A 178 -2.50 12.15 -1.87
CA LYS A 178 -2.02 11.06 -0.99
C LYS A 178 -0.50 10.92 -1.01
N ALA A 179 0.12 11.04 -2.19
CA ALA A 179 1.58 11.03 -2.32
C ALA A 179 2.23 12.21 -1.58
N ALA A 180 1.65 13.40 -1.67
CA ALA A 180 2.13 14.58 -0.95
C ALA A 180 2.02 14.40 0.57
N VAL A 181 0.88 13.88 1.07
CA VAL A 181 0.69 13.56 2.48
C VAL A 181 1.72 12.54 2.96
N ALA A 182 1.90 11.44 2.25
CA ALA A 182 2.88 10.42 2.59
C ALA A 182 4.31 10.99 2.61
N THR A 183 4.65 11.83 1.62
CA THR A 183 5.96 12.48 1.50
C THR A 183 6.26 13.41 2.70
N GLY A 184 5.26 14.09 3.24
CA GLY A 184 5.42 14.91 4.44
C GLY A 184 5.46 14.09 5.74
N VAL A 185 4.58 13.10 5.86
CA VAL A 185 4.36 12.36 7.11
C VAL A 185 5.50 11.38 7.42
N PHE A 186 5.92 10.54 6.45
CA PHE A 186 6.88 9.47 6.76
C PHE A 186 8.27 9.94 7.18
N PRO A 187 8.90 10.95 6.55
CA PRO A 187 10.19 11.48 7.01
C PRO A 187 10.09 12.10 8.41
N VAL A 188 8.98 12.77 8.73
CA VAL A 188 8.75 13.35 10.06
C VAL A 188 8.61 12.24 11.11
N LEU A 189 7.75 11.24 10.87
CA LEU A 189 7.64 10.07 11.76
C LEU A 189 9.00 9.41 11.96
N ARG A 190 9.77 9.25 10.89
CA ARG A 190 11.11 8.64 10.96
C ARG A 190 12.08 9.48 11.81
N SER A 191 11.96 10.81 11.80
CA SER A 191 12.80 11.69 12.61
C SER A 191 12.45 11.64 14.10
N ILE A 192 11.16 11.52 14.44
CA ILE A 192 10.68 11.43 15.83
C ILE A 192 11.12 10.11 16.48
N PHE A 193 11.13 9.04 15.73
CA PHE A 193 11.50 7.70 16.21
C PHE A 193 12.97 7.34 15.92
N ARG A 194 13.87 8.31 15.79
CA ARG A 194 15.32 8.10 15.64
C ARG A 194 16.03 7.67 16.89
#